data_b1e45bea7181371369cb8ecc7ab5c854
#
_entry.id   b1e45bea7181371369cb8ecc7ab5c854
#
_cell.length_a   1.000
_cell.length_b   1.000
_cell.length_c   1.000
_cell.angle_alpha   90.00
_cell.angle_beta   90.00
_cell.angle_gamma   90.00
#
_symmetry.space_group_name_H-M   'P 1'
#
loop_
_entity.id
_entity.type
_entity.pdbx_description
1 polymer ?
#
loop_
_entity_poly.entity_id
_entity_poly.type
_entity_poly.pdbx_seq_one_letter_code
_entity_poly.pdbx_strand_id
1 'polypeptide(L)'
;MRLRTFVLSFAIIAALTVPSSARQAAPAPLRSPDVIFVPTPQEVVDAMLKLAKVSASDVVYDLGSGDGRTPITAAKTYGARGVGIDIDPQRIKEAMENLKTSGMADKVRFLNQDLFTTNISEATVVTLYLLPSLNLKLIPKLNAELKPGTRVVSHAFDMGDIKPQQTQNVNGRTIYMWTVPIK
;
A
#
# COMPACT_ATOMS: atom_id res chain seq x y z
N MET A 1 43.63 79.75 -3.15
CA MET A 1 43.45 78.64 -2.17
C MET A 1 42.39 77.69 -2.73
N ARG A 2 42.83 76.58 -3.33
CA ARG A 2 41.90 75.62 -4.00
C ARG A 2 41.64 74.42 -3.08
N LEU A 3 40.40 74.30 -2.64
CA LEU A 3 39.91 73.18 -1.81
C LEU A 3 39.73 71.96 -2.67
N ARG A 4 40.42 70.83 -2.38
CA ARG A 4 40.25 69.54 -3.04
C ARG A 4 39.30 68.74 -2.21
N THR A 5 38.13 68.46 -2.80
CA THR A 5 37.11 67.56 -2.23
C THR A 5 37.51 66.13 -2.54
N PHE A 6 37.76 65.30 -1.49
CA PHE A 6 37.94 63.85 -1.61
C PHE A 6 36.59 63.19 -1.58
N VAL A 7 36.21 62.46 -2.68
CA VAL A 7 35.03 61.60 -2.71
C VAL A 7 35.48 60.18 -2.33
N LEU A 8 35.05 59.72 -1.16
CA LEU A 8 35.22 58.32 -0.75
C LEU A 8 34.09 57.48 -1.40
N SER A 9 34.46 56.61 -2.34
CA SER A 9 33.56 55.63 -2.90
C SER A 9 33.49 54.41 -1.97
N PHE A 10 32.35 54.17 -1.31
CA PHE A 10 32.07 52.95 -0.57
C PHE A 10 31.60 51.86 -1.57
N ALA A 11 32.41 50.83 -1.78
CA ALA A 11 31.99 49.65 -2.51
C ALA A 11 31.23 48.71 -1.57
N ILE A 12 29.91 48.54 -1.79
CA ILE A 12 29.08 47.58 -1.10
C ILE A 12 29.27 46.22 -1.76
N ILE A 13 29.98 45.32 -1.08
CA ILE A 13 30.08 43.91 -1.49
C ILE A 13 28.81 43.20 -1.03
N ALA A 14 27.86 42.97 -1.94
CA ALA A 14 26.70 42.12 -1.68
C ALA A 14 27.15 40.65 -1.67
N ALA A 15 27.20 40.05 -0.48
CA ALA A 15 27.42 38.61 -0.32
C ALA A 15 26.17 37.84 -0.81
N LEU A 16 26.26 37.20 -1.95
CA LEU A 16 25.27 36.28 -2.46
C LEU A 16 25.29 35.00 -1.61
N THR A 17 24.37 34.88 -0.66
CA THR A 17 24.11 33.64 0.07
C THR A 17 23.39 32.67 -0.85
N VAL A 18 24.10 31.70 -1.39
CA VAL A 18 23.52 30.57 -2.14
C VAL A 18 22.78 29.70 -1.11
N PRO A 19 21.46 29.47 -1.28
CA PRO A 19 20.76 28.56 -0.38
C PRO A 19 21.33 27.14 -0.56
N SER A 20 21.85 26.56 0.51
CA SER A 20 22.29 25.18 0.57
C SER A 20 21.05 24.31 0.35
N SER A 21 20.90 23.74 -0.84
CA SER A 21 19.89 22.71 -1.12
C SER A 21 20.17 21.51 -0.20
N ALA A 22 19.39 21.37 0.85
CA ALA A 22 19.42 20.19 1.70
C ALA A 22 19.17 18.98 0.81
N ARG A 23 20.22 18.23 0.52
CA ARG A 23 20.16 16.96 -0.21
C ARG A 23 19.31 16.01 0.60
N GLN A 24 18.07 15.81 0.16
CA GLN A 24 17.16 14.87 0.79
C GLN A 24 17.82 13.49 0.75
N ALA A 25 18.11 12.92 1.93
CA ALA A 25 18.73 11.62 2.03
C ALA A 25 17.84 10.59 1.28
N ALA A 26 18.47 9.76 0.46
CA ALA A 26 17.77 8.66 -0.20
C ALA A 26 17.06 7.82 0.89
N PRO A 27 15.81 7.37 0.64
CA PRO A 27 15.12 6.51 1.60
C PRO A 27 15.98 5.28 1.91
N ALA A 28 15.99 4.87 3.17
CA ALA A 28 16.71 3.68 3.60
C ALA A 28 16.23 2.46 2.78
N PRO A 29 17.13 1.54 2.42
CA PRO A 29 16.75 0.33 1.68
C PRO A 29 15.72 -0.47 2.49
N LEU A 30 14.71 -0.99 1.79
CA LEU A 30 13.71 -1.86 2.40
C LEU A 30 14.37 -3.18 2.84
N ARG A 31 13.85 -3.77 3.90
CA ARG A 31 14.26 -5.11 4.35
C ARG A 31 13.86 -6.17 3.33
N SER A 32 14.41 -7.38 3.44
CA SER A 32 14.02 -8.51 2.61
C SER A 32 12.55 -8.91 2.85
N PRO A 33 11.86 -9.49 1.84
CA PRO A 33 10.54 -10.08 2.01
C PRO A 33 10.49 -11.13 3.11
N ASP A 34 9.40 -11.17 3.89
CA ASP A 34 9.19 -12.19 4.94
C ASP A 34 8.78 -13.55 4.37
N VAL A 35 8.23 -13.56 3.14
CA VAL A 35 7.67 -14.74 2.49
C VAL A 35 8.01 -14.74 1.00
N ILE A 36 8.04 -15.94 0.41
CA ILE A 36 8.12 -16.09 -1.05
C ILE A 36 6.80 -15.69 -1.70
N PHE A 37 6.86 -15.16 -2.91
CA PHE A 37 5.68 -14.85 -3.69
C PHE A 37 5.00 -16.13 -4.20
N VAL A 38 3.74 -16.30 -3.85
CA VAL A 38 2.83 -17.32 -4.41
C VAL A 38 1.56 -16.61 -4.85
N PRO A 39 1.21 -16.66 -6.14
CA PRO A 39 0.05 -15.93 -6.64
C PRO A 39 -1.27 -16.58 -6.17
N THR A 40 -2.21 -15.78 -5.66
CA THR A 40 -3.59 -16.21 -5.40
C THR A 40 -4.27 -16.55 -6.73
N PRO A 41 -4.87 -17.74 -6.89
CA PRO A 41 -5.64 -18.07 -8.10
C PRO A 41 -6.77 -17.07 -8.35
N GLN A 42 -7.08 -16.80 -9.63
CA GLN A 42 -8.04 -15.77 -9.98
C GLN A 42 -9.44 -16.02 -9.38
N GLU A 43 -9.91 -17.26 -9.40
CA GLU A 43 -11.20 -17.63 -8.80
C GLU A 43 -11.27 -17.36 -7.29
N VAL A 44 -10.12 -17.41 -6.59
CA VAL A 44 -10.02 -17.07 -5.16
C VAL A 44 -10.04 -15.55 -4.98
N VAL A 45 -9.32 -14.79 -5.81
CA VAL A 45 -9.39 -13.32 -5.83
C VAL A 45 -10.83 -12.85 -6.02
N ASP A 46 -11.52 -13.40 -7.02
CA ASP A 46 -12.91 -13.06 -7.31
C ASP A 46 -13.83 -13.38 -6.12
N ALA A 47 -13.63 -14.53 -5.49
CA ALA A 47 -14.39 -14.93 -4.30
C ALA A 47 -14.09 -14.04 -3.09
N MET A 48 -12.84 -13.65 -2.85
CA MET A 48 -12.45 -12.72 -1.77
C MET A 48 -13.13 -11.36 -1.92
N LEU A 49 -13.09 -10.78 -3.12
CA LEU A 49 -13.71 -9.49 -3.42
C LEU A 49 -15.24 -9.55 -3.30
N LYS A 50 -15.84 -10.65 -3.73
CA LYS A 50 -17.28 -10.92 -3.58
C LYS A 50 -17.68 -11.11 -2.12
N LEU A 51 -16.90 -11.87 -1.32
CA LEU A 51 -17.12 -12.08 0.11
C LEU A 51 -17.07 -10.76 0.87
N ALA A 52 -16.10 -9.90 0.54
CA ALA A 52 -16.01 -8.55 1.06
C ALA A 52 -17.10 -7.60 0.55
N LYS A 53 -17.97 -8.02 -0.38
CA LYS A 53 -19.01 -7.19 -1.02
C LYS A 53 -18.42 -5.88 -1.56
N VAL A 54 -17.29 -5.99 -2.29
CA VAL A 54 -16.63 -4.83 -2.89
C VAL A 54 -17.55 -4.11 -3.86
N SER A 55 -17.50 -2.79 -3.83
CA SER A 55 -18.28 -1.88 -4.67
C SER A 55 -17.44 -0.73 -5.21
N ALA A 56 -17.99 0.09 -6.08
CA ALA A 56 -17.30 1.23 -6.68
C ALA A 56 -16.90 2.32 -5.66
N SER A 57 -17.52 2.35 -4.49
CA SER A 57 -17.17 3.28 -3.40
C SER A 57 -16.00 2.81 -2.54
N ASP A 58 -15.52 1.58 -2.75
CA ASP A 58 -14.46 0.99 -1.91
C ASP A 58 -13.06 1.41 -2.35
N VAL A 59 -12.16 1.33 -1.37
CA VAL A 59 -10.71 1.39 -1.55
C VAL A 59 -10.13 0.08 -1.05
N VAL A 60 -9.72 -0.76 -1.99
CA VAL A 60 -9.16 -2.09 -1.71
C VAL A 60 -7.65 -1.99 -1.56
N TYR A 61 -7.13 -2.32 -0.38
CA TYR A 61 -5.70 -2.44 -0.11
C TYR A 61 -5.31 -3.91 -0.09
N ASP A 62 -4.31 -4.27 -0.89
CA ASP A 62 -3.71 -5.62 -0.92
C ASP A 62 -2.32 -5.58 -0.29
N LEU A 63 -2.17 -6.19 0.89
CA LEU A 63 -0.94 -6.16 1.67
C LEU A 63 -0.09 -7.40 1.33
N GLY A 64 1.00 -7.21 0.63
CA GLY A 64 1.75 -8.24 -0.05
C GLY A 64 1.15 -8.50 -1.43
N SER A 65 1.04 -7.45 -2.25
CA SER A 65 0.22 -7.47 -3.47
C SER A 65 0.79 -8.29 -4.63
N GLY A 66 2.06 -8.72 -4.52
CA GLY A 66 2.70 -9.51 -5.56
C GLY A 66 2.60 -8.85 -6.94
N ASP A 67 2.05 -9.57 -7.90
CA ASP A 67 1.85 -9.13 -9.28
C ASP A 67 0.66 -8.16 -9.49
N GLY A 68 -0.01 -7.75 -8.43
CA GLY A 68 -1.05 -6.72 -8.44
C GLY A 68 -2.43 -7.19 -8.90
N ARG A 69 -2.66 -8.51 -9.07
CA ARG A 69 -3.92 -9.04 -9.60
C ARG A 69 -5.15 -8.65 -8.79
N THR A 70 -5.07 -8.62 -7.46
CA THR A 70 -6.22 -8.32 -6.59
C THR A 70 -6.69 -6.87 -6.74
N PRO A 71 -5.84 -5.82 -6.58
CA PRO A 71 -6.27 -4.44 -6.78
C PRO A 71 -6.75 -4.17 -8.21
N ILE A 72 -6.10 -4.76 -9.22
CA ILE A 72 -6.51 -4.63 -10.62
C ILE A 72 -7.88 -5.25 -10.84
N THR A 73 -8.15 -6.45 -10.29
CA THR A 73 -9.47 -7.10 -10.38
C THR A 73 -10.55 -6.28 -9.68
N ALA A 74 -10.25 -5.72 -8.48
CA ALA A 74 -11.19 -4.87 -7.77
C ALA A 74 -11.61 -3.65 -8.61
N ALA A 75 -10.66 -2.99 -9.27
CA ALA A 75 -10.94 -1.85 -10.14
C ALA A 75 -11.71 -2.26 -11.39
N LYS A 76 -11.29 -3.33 -12.07
CA LYS A 76 -11.87 -3.78 -13.34
C LYS A 76 -13.30 -4.31 -13.18
N THR A 77 -13.54 -5.09 -12.12
CA THR A 77 -14.83 -5.79 -11.93
C THR A 77 -15.85 -4.97 -11.17
N TYR A 78 -15.39 -4.19 -10.18
CA TYR A 78 -16.28 -3.48 -9.25
C TYR A 78 -16.20 -1.96 -9.39
N GLY A 79 -15.24 -1.43 -10.16
CA GLY A 79 -15.02 0.01 -10.27
C GLY A 79 -14.36 0.64 -9.05
N ALA A 80 -13.91 -0.18 -8.08
CA ALA A 80 -13.26 0.26 -6.85
C ALA A 80 -11.89 0.91 -7.12
N ARG A 81 -11.39 1.69 -6.17
CA ARG A 81 -9.98 2.07 -6.16
C ARG A 81 -9.13 0.93 -5.59
N GLY A 82 -7.94 0.72 -6.13
CA GLY A 82 -7.02 -0.33 -5.70
C GLY A 82 -5.66 0.22 -5.27
N VAL A 83 -5.12 -0.30 -4.18
CA VAL A 83 -3.74 0.00 -3.73
C VAL A 83 -3.05 -1.31 -3.39
N GLY A 84 -1.98 -1.63 -4.10
CA GLY A 84 -1.12 -2.75 -3.76
C GLY A 84 0.15 -2.29 -3.06
N ILE A 85 0.53 -2.97 -1.99
CA ILE A 85 1.76 -2.72 -1.26
C ILE A 85 2.60 -3.98 -1.27
N ASP A 86 3.83 -3.88 -1.75
CA ASP A 86 4.78 -4.98 -1.68
C ASP A 86 6.18 -4.45 -1.37
N ILE A 87 6.92 -5.23 -0.59
CA ILE A 87 8.29 -4.88 -0.20
C ILE A 87 9.30 -5.28 -1.28
N ASP A 88 8.95 -6.25 -2.15
CA ASP A 88 9.79 -6.73 -3.23
C ASP A 88 9.67 -5.82 -4.47
N PRO A 89 10.72 -5.10 -4.88
CA PRO A 89 10.69 -4.23 -6.04
C PRO A 89 10.42 -4.99 -7.35
N GLN A 90 10.78 -6.29 -7.41
CA GLN A 90 10.49 -7.12 -8.58
C GLN A 90 8.98 -7.37 -8.72
N ARG A 91 8.27 -7.61 -7.59
CA ARG A 91 6.81 -7.77 -7.60
C ARG A 91 6.12 -6.47 -8.01
N ILE A 92 6.58 -5.34 -7.49
CA ILE A 92 6.06 -4.02 -7.89
C ILE A 92 6.26 -3.77 -9.39
N LYS A 93 7.41 -4.14 -9.95
CA LYS A 93 7.65 -4.02 -11.39
C LYS A 93 6.63 -4.82 -12.19
N GLU A 94 6.40 -6.08 -11.84
CA GLU A 94 5.40 -6.95 -12.48
C GLU A 94 3.98 -6.40 -12.34
N ALA A 95 3.62 -5.93 -11.14
CA ALA A 95 2.33 -5.30 -10.90
C ALA A 95 2.11 -4.05 -11.77
N MET A 96 3.14 -3.23 -11.97
CA MET A 96 3.07 -2.06 -12.84
C MET A 96 2.93 -2.44 -14.33
N GLU A 97 3.58 -3.52 -14.78
CA GLU A 97 3.42 -4.06 -16.14
C GLU A 97 1.99 -4.57 -16.35
N ASN A 98 1.45 -5.33 -15.39
CA ASN A 98 0.07 -5.79 -15.40
C ASN A 98 -0.94 -4.63 -15.36
N LEU A 99 -0.67 -3.60 -14.56
CA LEU A 99 -1.49 -2.40 -14.50
C LEU A 99 -1.57 -1.69 -15.86
N LYS A 100 -0.41 -1.52 -16.52
CA LYS A 100 -0.32 -0.89 -17.84
C LYS A 100 -1.21 -1.59 -18.87
N THR A 101 -1.26 -2.91 -18.86
CA THR A 101 -2.06 -3.70 -19.80
C THR A 101 -3.54 -3.79 -19.41
N SER A 102 -3.87 -3.54 -18.13
CA SER A 102 -5.23 -3.65 -17.61
C SER A 102 -6.16 -2.50 -18.00
N GLY A 103 -5.61 -1.32 -18.32
CA GLY A 103 -6.37 -0.08 -18.55
C GLY A 103 -6.89 0.58 -17.26
N MET A 104 -6.41 0.17 -16.06
CA MET A 104 -6.92 0.65 -14.76
C MET A 104 -5.97 1.64 -14.06
N ALA A 105 -5.08 2.30 -14.80
CA ALA A 105 -4.04 3.17 -14.22
C ALA A 105 -4.61 4.42 -13.50
N ASP A 106 -5.83 4.81 -13.81
CA ASP A 106 -6.56 5.90 -13.13
C ASP A 106 -7.14 5.51 -11.77
N LYS A 107 -7.28 4.21 -11.49
CA LYS A 107 -7.91 3.68 -10.28
C LYS A 107 -6.98 2.88 -9.37
N VAL A 108 -5.85 2.40 -9.90
CA VAL A 108 -4.95 1.51 -9.17
C VAL A 108 -3.56 2.11 -9.06
N ARG A 109 -2.94 1.94 -7.91
CA ARG A 109 -1.53 2.29 -7.66
C ARG A 109 -0.81 1.20 -6.89
N PHE A 110 0.50 1.11 -7.08
CA PHE A 110 1.38 0.18 -6.37
C PHE A 110 2.48 0.95 -5.63
N LEU A 111 2.79 0.49 -4.41
CA LEU A 111 3.76 1.10 -3.52
C LEU A 111 4.83 0.07 -3.16
N ASN A 112 6.10 0.37 -3.49
CA ASN A 112 7.21 -0.44 -2.98
C ASN A 112 7.54 0.01 -1.55
N GLN A 113 6.86 -0.57 -0.58
CA GLN A 113 6.92 -0.20 0.83
C GLN A 113 6.71 -1.40 1.75
N ASP A 114 7.11 -1.26 3.02
CA ASP A 114 6.81 -2.23 4.05
C ASP A 114 5.35 -2.06 4.53
N LEU A 115 4.54 -3.10 4.36
CA LEU A 115 3.13 -3.14 4.75
C LEU A 115 2.90 -2.87 6.26
N PHE A 116 3.92 -3.13 7.09
CA PHE A 116 3.84 -2.85 8.54
C PHE A 116 3.98 -1.37 8.89
N THR A 117 4.58 -0.56 8.04
CA THR A 117 4.83 0.87 8.29
C THR A 117 4.06 1.81 7.37
N THR A 118 3.54 1.30 6.26
CA THR A 118 2.76 2.09 5.30
C THR A 118 1.40 2.45 5.89
N ASN A 119 0.98 3.72 5.73
CA ASN A 119 -0.35 4.15 6.15
C ASN A 119 -1.44 3.51 5.27
N ILE A 120 -2.41 2.85 5.92
CA ILE A 120 -3.52 2.15 5.27
C ILE A 120 -4.90 2.72 5.65
N SER A 121 -4.96 3.88 6.28
CA SER A 121 -6.18 4.47 6.86
C SER A 121 -7.29 4.78 5.86
N GLU A 122 -6.98 4.87 4.55
CA GLU A 122 -7.96 5.02 3.48
C GLU A 122 -8.72 3.72 3.16
N ALA A 123 -8.18 2.56 3.54
CA ALA A 123 -8.75 1.28 3.14
C ALA A 123 -10.16 1.07 3.72
N THR A 124 -11.06 0.58 2.88
CA THR A 124 -12.38 0.09 3.27
C THR A 124 -12.46 -1.44 3.17
N VAL A 125 -11.55 -2.02 2.40
CA VAL A 125 -11.30 -3.45 2.29
C VAL A 125 -9.80 -3.71 2.29
N VAL A 126 -9.35 -4.70 3.06
CA VAL A 126 -7.98 -5.19 3.06
C VAL A 126 -7.98 -6.65 2.64
N THR A 127 -7.07 -7.01 1.72
CA THR A 127 -6.84 -8.40 1.29
C THR A 127 -5.46 -8.86 1.73
N LEU A 128 -5.37 -10.13 2.14
CA LEU A 128 -4.17 -10.76 2.68
C LEU A 128 -3.97 -12.15 2.06
N TYR A 129 -2.73 -12.47 1.71
CA TYR A 129 -2.26 -13.85 1.51
C TYR A 129 -0.88 -13.98 2.13
N LEU A 130 -0.86 -13.94 3.46
CA LEU A 130 0.35 -13.93 4.28
C LEU A 130 0.31 -15.09 5.27
N LEU A 131 1.49 -15.47 5.79
CA LEU A 131 1.57 -16.51 6.84
C LEU A 131 0.78 -16.09 8.10
N PRO A 132 0.27 -17.06 8.90
CA PRO A 132 -0.51 -16.77 10.12
C PRO A 132 0.20 -15.81 11.08
N SER A 133 1.51 -15.96 11.26
CA SER A 133 2.31 -15.09 12.12
C SER A 133 2.31 -13.62 11.67
N LEU A 134 2.27 -13.37 10.36
CA LEU A 134 2.19 -12.02 9.80
C LEU A 134 0.79 -11.45 9.93
N ASN A 135 -0.24 -12.27 9.70
CA ASN A 135 -1.63 -11.87 9.93
C ASN A 135 -1.84 -11.44 11.39
N LEU A 136 -1.37 -12.23 12.35
CA LEU A 136 -1.44 -11.87 13.78
C LEU A 136 -0.67 -10.58 14.09
N LYS A 137 0.51 -10.41 13.53
CA LYS A 137 1.33 -9.19 13.71
C LYS A 137 0.65 -7.94 13.15
N LEU A 138 -0.20 -8.08 12.12
CA LEU A 138 -0.94 -6.97 11.53
C LEU A 138 -2.13 -6.49 12.36
N ILE A 139 -2.72 -7.31 13.22
CA ILE A 139 -3.95 -6.99 13.95
C ILE A 139 -3.89 -5.63 14.68
N PRO A 140 -2.83 -5.31 15.46
CA PRO A 140 -2.76 -4.01 16.13
C PRO A 140 -2.81 -2.84 15.14
N LYS A 141 -2.10 -2.94 14.01
CA LYS A 141 -2.10 -1.93 12.96
C LYS A 141 -3.47 -1.79 12.28
N LEU A 142 -4.11 -2.91 11.93
CA LEU A 142 -5.44 -2.92 11.32
C LEU A 142 -6.45 -2.23 12.24
N ASN A 143 -6.41 -2.54 13.54
CA ASN A 143 -7.32 -1.93 14.52
C ASN A 143 -7.03 -0.45 14.80
N ALA A 144 -5.76 -0.02 14.72
CA ALA A 144 -5.36 1.35 15.00
C ALA A 144 -5.62 2.31 13.83
N GLU A 145 -5.42 1.84 12.59
CA GLU A 145 -5.46 2.71 11.41
C GLU A 145 -6.78 2.66 10.64
N LEU A 146 -7.48 1.51 10.68
CA LEU A 146 -8.68 1.32 9.87
C LEU A 146 -9.95 1.76 10.62
N LYS A 147 -10.90 2.28 9.86
CA LYS A 147 -12.22 2.66 10.41
C LYS A 147 -13.01 1.43 10.82
N PRO A 148 -13.81 1.50 11.91
CA PRO A 148 -14.76 0.46 12.23
C PRO A 148 -15.66 0.12 11.04
N GLY A 149 -15.86 -1.18 10.78
CA GLY A 149 -16.60 -1.67 9.62
C GLY A 149 -15.74 -1.98 8.40
N THR A 150 -14.44 -1.64 8.40
CA THR A 150 -13.51 -2.07 7.34
C THR A 150 -13.43 -3.60 7.31
N ARG A 151 -13.54 -4.19 6.13
CA ARG A 151 -13.54 -5.64 5.91
C ARG A 151 -12.11 -6.10 5.62
N VAL A 152 -11.69 -7.17 6.30
CA VAL A 152 -10.38 -7.80 6.10
C VAL A 152 -10.61 -9.23 5.63
N VAL A 153 -10.10 -9.57 4.45
CA VAL A 153 -10.26 -10.92 3.85
C VAL A 153 -8.90 -11.55 3.67
N SER A 154 -8.73 -12.77 4.17
CA SER A 154 -7.49 -13.53 4.05
C SER A 154 -7.69 -14.82 3.24
N HIS A 155 -6.75 -15.10 2.34
CA HIS A 155 -6.64 -16.36 1.62
C HIS A 155 -5.82 -17.37 2.43
N ALA A 156 -6.33 -18.56 2.60
CA ALA A 156 -5.72 -19.75 3.21
C ALA A 156 -5.37 -19.65 4.71
N PHE A 157 -5.00 -18.48 5.21
CA PHE A 157 -4.49 -18.31 6.56
C PHE A 157 -5.40 -17.44 7.42
N ASP A 158 -5.70 -17.93 8.61
CA ASP A 158 -6.54 -17.24 9.60
C ASP A 158 -5.75 -16.24 10.49
N MET A 159 -6.38 -15.81 11.56
CA MET A 159 -5.81 -14.93 12.59
C MET A 159 -5.76 -15.65 13.97
N GLY A 160 -5.34 -16.92 13.98
CA GLY A 160 -5.21 -17.73 15.17
C GLY A 160 -6.57 -17.99 15.83
N ASP A 161 -6.70 -17.69 17.14
CA ASP A 161 -7.93 -17.93 17.90
C ASP A 161 -9.06 -16.94 17.59
N ILE A 162 -8.78 -15.89 16.80
CA ILE A 162 -9.79 -14.90 16.44
C ILE A 162 -10.70 -15.45 15.35
N LYS A 163 -11.92 -15.76 15.73
CA LYS A 163 -12.90 -16.36 14.82
C LYS A 163 -13.30 -15.39 13.70
N PRO A 164 -13.25 -15.82 12.43
CA PRO A 164 -13.77 -15.02 11.32
C PRO A 164 -15.32 -14.93 11.40
N GLN A 165 -15.87 -13.80 10.96
CA GLN A 165 -17.33 -13.67 10.82
C GLN A 165 -17.84 -14.52 9.64
N GLN A 166 -17.03 -14.72 8.62
CA GLN A 166 -17.38 -15.56 7.48
C GLN A 166 -16.19 -16.40 7.03
N THR A 167 -16.49 -17.62 6.61
CA THR A 167 -15.52 -18.56 6.02
C THR A 167 -16.16 -19.16 4.79
N GLN A 168 -15.41 -19.26 3.70
CA GLN A 168 -15.85 -19.88 2.46
C GLN A 168 -14.74 -20.79 1.90
N ASN A 169 -15.12 -21.93 1.33
CA ASN A 169 -14.20 -22.77 0.55
C ASN A 169 -14.39 -22.49 -0.95
N VAL A 170 -13.27 -22.31 -1.63
CA VAL A 170 -13.20 -22.05 -3.08
C VAL A 170 -12.24 -23.07 -3.69
N ASN A 171 -12.76 -24.11 -4.29
CA ASN A 171 -11.98 -25.17 -4.95
C ASN A 171 -10.88 -25.76 -4.04
N GLY A 172 -11.22 -26.05 -2.77
CA GLY A 172 -10.29 -26.60 -1.78
C GLY A 172 -9.45 -25.56 -1.05
N ARG A 173 -9.58 -24.27 -1.37
CA ARG A 173 -8.90 -23.15 -0.68
C ARG A 173 -9.88 -22.40 0.21
N THR A 174 -9.48 -22.18 1.45
CA THR A 174 -10.33 -21.47 2.40
C THR A 174 -10.04 -19.97 2.34
N ILE A 175 -11.09 -19.16 2.40
CA ILE A 175 -11.00 -17.72 2.59
C ILE A 175 -11.77 -17.32 3.85
N TYR A 176 -11.25 -16.35 4.56
CA TYR A 176 -11.76 -15.89 5.85
C TYR A 176 -12.05 -14.40 5.79
N MET A 177 -13.08 -13.93 6.51
CA MET A 177 -13.38 -12.51 6.59
C MET A 177 -13.62 -12.06 8.04
N TRP A 178 -13.00 -10.94 8.39
CA TRP A 178 -13.21 -10.19 9.64
C TRP A 178 -13.63 -8.77 9.31
N THR A 179 -14.21 -8.13 10.32
CA THR A 179 -14.54 -6.69 10.29
C THR A 179 -13.82 -6.00 11.44
N VAL A 180 -13.22 -4.85 11.17
CA VAL A 180 -12.56 -4.02 12.20
C VAL A 180 -13.58 -3.46 13.17
N PRO A 181 -13.34 -3.50 14.49
CA PRO A 181 -12.16 -4.02 15.18
C PRO A 181 -12.11 -5.55 15.23
N ILE A 182 -10.93 -6.08 14.91
CA ILE A 182 -10.63 -7.52 14.96
C ILE A 182 -10.30 -7.90 16.40
N LYS A 183 -11.08 -8.79 17.00
CA LYS A 183 -10.99 -9.19 18.43
C LYS A 183 -11.61 -10.56 18.68
#